data_a9b4ed0b959c4124be64a62edf33b0f1
#
_entry.id   a9b4ed0b959c4124be64a62edf33b0f1
#
_cell.length_a   1.000
_cell.length_b   1.000
_cell.length_c   1.000
_cell.angle_alpha   90.00
_cell.angle_beta   90.00
_cell.angle_gamma   90.00
#
_symmetry.space_group_name_H-M   'P 1'
#
loop_
_entity.id
_entity.type
_entity.pdbx_description
1 polymer ?
#
loop_
_entity_poly.entity_id
_entity_poly.type
_entity_poly.pdbx_seq_one_letter_code
_entity_poly.pdbx_strand_id
1 'polypeptide(L)'
;MNPIMIQAVNDDGQSIGEIEKIAAHENEGTWHRAISVFLFDAEGRLLIQQRSEAKYHFAGLWANSCCSHPTVDETIEHAAHRAMLHELGVYSNVKELAVVRYEATDPVTGHTEREHDHILIGVLTEEPNFNPSEVQAIRWVSLNGLRIEIEQQPEKFAPWLPIILKQVSFSS
;
A
#
# COMPACT_ATOMS: atom_id res chain seq x y z
N MET A 1 -1.30 9.59 22.88
CA MET A 1 -0.98 8.38 22.09
C MET A 1 0.50 8.33 21.80
N ASN A 2 1.09 7.17 21.93
CA ASN A 2 2.49 6.99 21.56
C ASN A 2 2.65 7.07 20.03
N PRO A 3 3.69 7.73 19.53
CA PRO A 3 3.96 7.77 18.10
C PRO A 3 4.24 6.37 17.56
N ILE A 4 3.80 6.14 16.32
CA ILE A 4 4.09 4.88 15.62
C ILE A 4 5.49 4.97 15.02
N MET A 5 6.36 4.06 15.45
CA MET A 5 7.74 4.00 14.98
C MET A 5 7.88 2.97 13.86
N ILE A 6 8.46 3.36 12.75
CA ILE A 6 8.69 2.53 11.58
C ILE A 6 10.19 2.47 11.26
N GLN A 7 10.57 1.62 10.33
CA GLN A 7 11.96 1.35 10.02
C GLN A 7 12.48 2.27 8.92
N ALA A 8 13.44 3.15 9.24
CA ALA A 8 14.21 3.85 8.24
C ALA A 8 15.20 2.88 7.58
N VAL A 9 15.42 2.99 6.28
CA VAL A 9 16.26 2.08 5.51
C VAL A 9 17.29 2.82 4.66
N ASN A 10 18.40 2.13 4.36
CA ASN A 10 19.41 2.59 3.42
C ASN A 10 19.04 2.21 1.98
N ASP A 11 19.94 2.47 1.02
CA ASP A 11 19.71 2.18 -0.39
C ASP A 11 19.51 0.69 -0.70
N ASP A 12 20.03 -0.18 0.15
CA ASP A 12 19.87 -1.63 0.02
C ASP A 12 18.64 -2.17 0.75
N GLY A 13 17.85 -1.29 1.38
CA GLY A 13 16.67 -1.67 2.14
C GLY A 13 16.95 -2.22 3.54
N GLN A 14 18.19 -2.08 4.00
CA GLN A 14 18.55 -2.51 5.36
C GLN A 14 18.10 -1.46 6.37
N SER A 15 17.58 -1.90 7.51
CA SER A 15 17.17 -1.01 8.59
C SER A 15 18.39 -0.28 9.18
N ILE A 16 18.28 1.05 9.24
CA ILE A 16 19.32 1.92 9.80
C ILE A 16 18.84 2.68 11.04
N GLY A 17 17.65 2.38 11.51
CA GLY A 17 17.08 3.00 12.70
C GLY A 17 15.58 3.11 12.63
N GLU A 18 15.03 3.87 13.54
CA GLU A 18 13.61 4.12 13.66
C GLU A 18 13.28 5.56 13.32
N ILE A 19 12.10 5.78 12.75
CA ILE A 19 11.57 7.11 12.52
C ILE A 19 10.07 7.10 12.84
N GLU A 20 9.56 8.20 13.38
CA GLU A 20 8.13 8.35 13.60
C GLU A 20 7.42 8.41 12.24
N LYS A 21 6.28 7.69 12.12
CA LYS A 21 5.59 7.47 10.85
C LYS A 21 5.24 8.76 10.11
N ILE A 22 4.69 9.75 10.80
CA ILE A 22 4.31 11.02 10.17
C ILE A 22 5.57 11.80 9.74
N ALA A 23 6.58 11.84 10.60
CA ALA A 23 7.85 12.50 10.31
C ALA A 23 8.55 11.90 9.09
N ALA A 24 8.42 10.59 8.86
CA ALA A 24 8.97 9.92 7.69
C ALA A 24 8.39 10.43 6.37
N HIS A 25 7.20 11.01 6.39
CA HIS A 25 6.49 11.52 5.21
C HIS A 25 6.57 13.04 5.08
N GLU A 26 7.20 13.74 6.03
CA GLU A 26 7.34 15.19 5.98
C GLU A 26 8.48 15.62 5.06
N ASN A 27 8.32 16.79 4.47
CA ASN A 27 9.31 17.42 3.58
C ASN A 27 9.70 16.51 2.40
N GLU A 28 10.98 16.24 2.24
CA GLU A 28 11.50 15.37 1.17
C GLU A 28 11.23 13.88 1.43
N GLY A 29 10.72 13.54 2.61
CA GLY A 29 10.52 12.17 3.05
C GLY A 29 11.82 11.48 3.44
N THR A 30 11.70 10.47 4.28
CA THR A 30 12.80 9.59 4.67
C THR A 30 12.54 8.19 4.11
N TRP A 31 13.54 7.58 3.47
CA TRP A 31 13.41 6.21 2.98
C TRP A 31 13.09 5.27 4.13
N HIS A 32 11.98 4.56 4.00
CA HIS A 32 11.48 3.66 5.04
C HIS A 32 10.88 2.40 4.44
N ARG A 33 10.77 1.37 5.28
CA ARG A 33 10.19 0.09 4.87
C ARG A 33 8.68 0.19 4.83
N ALA A 34 8.09 -0.38 3.76
CA ALA A 34 6.65 -0.44 3.58
C ALA A 34 6.23 -1.79 3.02
N ILE A 35 4.95 -2.07 3.09
CA ILE A 35 4.33 -3.22 2.43
C ILE A 35 3.13 -2.75 1.60
N SER A 36 2.96 -3.37 0.45
CA SER A 36 1.76 -3.22 -0.39
C SER A 36 1.20 -4.60 -0.69
N VAL A 37 -0.05 -4.82 -0.32
CA VAL A 37 -0.74 -6.10 -0.50
C VAL A 37 -1.65 -6.02 -1.72
N PHE A 38 -1.59 -7.07 -2.55
CA PHE A 38 -2.41 -7.26 -3.74
C PHE A 38 -3.20 -8.54 -3.57
N LEU A 39 -4.50 -8.43 -3.33
CA LEU A 39 -5.41 -9.56 -3.14
C LEU A 39 -6.22 -9.80 -4.41
N PHE A 40 -6.17 -11.03 -4.88
CA PHE A 40 -6.89 -11.46 -6.08
C PHE A 40 -8.01 -12.42 -5.72
N ASP A 41 -9.10 -12.38 -6.47
CA ASP A 41 -10.16 -13.41 -6.35
C ASP A 41 -9.82 -14.64 -7.21
N ALA A 42 -10.73 -15.62 -7.19
CA ALA A 42 -10.56 -16.86 -7.95
C ALA A 42 -10.55 -16.64 -9.48
N GLU A 43 -11.10 -15.52 -9.95
CA GLU A 43 -11.12 -15.15 -11.36
C GLU A 43 -9.92 -14.28 -11.77
N GLY A 44 -8.99 -14.01 -10.85
CA GLY A 44 -7.80 -13.20 -11.10
C GLY A 44 -8.05 -11.70 -11.09
N ARG A 45 -9.18 -11.24 -10.57
CA ARG A 45 -9.45 -9.81 -10.40
C ARG A 45 -8.78 -9.30 -9.13
N LEU A 46 -8.24 -8.08 -9.21
CA LEU A 46 -7.60 -7.41 -8.08
C LEU A 46 -8.64 -6.65 -7.26
N LEU A 47 -8.55 -6.79 -5.94
CA LEU A 47 -9.28 -5.93 -5.02
C LEU A 47 -8.54 -4.60 -4.88
N ILE A 48 -9.20 -3.50 -5.25
CA ILE A 48 -8.68 -2.15 -5.02
C ILE A 48 -9.55 -1.43 -4.00
N GLN A 49 -8.92 -0.51 -3.25
CA GLN A 49 -9.61 0.31 -2.26
C GLN A 49 -9.52 1.80 -2.62
N GLN A 50 -10.56 2.54 -2.28
CA GLN A 50 -10.50 4.00 -2.28
C GLN A 50 -10.18 4.46 -0.86
N ARG A 51 -9.08 5.20 -0.72
CA ARG A 51 -8.61 5.70 0.57
C ARG A 51 -9.62 6.67 1.16
N SER A 52 -9.84 6.56 2.47
CA SER A 52 -10.72 7.48 3.19
C SER A 52 -10.26 8.94 3.02
N GLU A 53 -11.21 9.86 2.97
CA GLU A 53 -10.93 11.30 2.99
C GLU A 53 -10.25 11.75 4.29
N ALA A 54 -10.31 10.93 5.35
CA ALA A 54 -9.67 11.21 6.63
C ALA A 54 -8.17 10.88 6.67
N LYS A 55 -7.62 10.28 5.60
CA LYS A 55 -6.18 9.95 5.54
C LYS A 55 -5.35 11.24 5.48
N TYR A 56 -4.19 11.23 6.14
CA TYR A 56 -3.33 12.41 6.21
C TYR A 56 -2.58 12.70 4.90
N HIS A 57 -2.55 11.75 3.96
CA HIS A 57 -1.96 11.95 2.63
C HIS A 57 -2.67 11.06 1.60
N PHE A 58 -2.68 11.52 0.36
CA PHE A 58 -3.31 10.84 -0.78
C PHE A 58 -4.76 10.42 -0.51
N ALA A 59 -5.51 11.27 0.20
CA ALA A 59 -6.91 11.02 0.56
C ALA A 59 -7.80 10.90 -0.69
N GLY A 60 -8.78 10.00 -0.64
CA GLY A 60 -9.77 9.83 -1.70
C GLY A 60 -9.30 9.11 -2.95
N LEU A 61 -8.03 8.72 -3.02
CA LEU A 61 -7.47 8.04 -4.20
C LEU A 61 -7.66 6.53 -4.14
N TRP A 62 -7.78 5.91 -5.32
CA TRP A 62 -7.81 4.47 -5.46
C TRP A 62 -6.40 3.89 -5.39
N ALA A 63 -6.24 2.80 -4.66
CA ALA A 63 -4.96 2.12 -4.45
C ALA A 63 -5.16 0.60 -4.48
N ASN A 64 -4.06 -0.14 -4.35
CA ASN A 64 -4.08 -1.60 -4.19
C ASN A 64 -4.87 -2.02 -2.95
N SER A 65 -4.93 -3.31 -2.64
CA SER A 65 -5.83 -3.86 -1.62
C SER A 65 -5.60 -3.25 -0.24
N CYS A 66 -4.36 -3.19 0.25
CA CYS A 66 -3.99 -2.43 1.44
C CYS A 66 -2.48 -2.18 1.49
N CYS A 67 -2.08 -1.22 2.32
CA CYS A 67 -0.70 -0.82 2.55
C CYS A 67 -0.45 -0.61 4.03
N SER A 68 0.78 -0.79 4.47
CA SER A 68 1.19 -0.45 5.83
C SER A 68 2.71 -0.31 5.91
N HIS A 69 3.17 -0.01 7.10
CA HIS A 69 4.58 0.14 7.41
C HIS A 69 4.92 -0.81 8.56
N PRO A 70 5.82 -1.80 8.36
CA PRO A 70 6.25 -2.65 9.47
C PRO A 70 6.84 -1.82 10.60
N THR A 71 6.43 -2.10 11.82
CA THR A 71 7.07 -1.53 13.01
C THR A 71 8.41 -2.23 13.23
N VAL A 72 9.21 -1.73 14.19
CA VAL A 72 10.61 -2.12 14.35
C VAL A 72 10.83 -3.62 14.49
N ASP A 73 9.99 -4.29 15.26
CA ASP A 73 10.13 -5.73 15.52
C ASP A 73 9.13 -6.58 14.73
N GLU A 74 8.49 -5.99 13.74
CA GLU A 74 7.44 -6.65 12.96
C GLU A 74 7.99 -7.20 11.65
N THR A 75 7.60 -8.43 11.29
CA THR A 75 7.89 -8.99 9.97
C THR A 75 6.96 -8.37 8.92
N ILE A 76 7.34 -8.46 7.64
CA ILE A 76 6.50 -7.97 6.55
C ILE A 76 5.17 -8.73 6.46
N GLU A 77 5.18 -10.03 6.72
CA GLU A 77 3.96 -10.86 6.72
C GLU A 77 3.02 -10.46 7.86
N HIS A 78 3.56 -10.22 9.05
CA HIS A 78 2.76 -9.78 10.19
C HIS A 78 2.13 -8.40 9.92
N ALA A 79 2.90 -7.46 9.36
CA ALA A 79 2.38 -6.15 8.97
C ALA A 79 1.27 -6.27 7.93
N ALA A 80 1.40 -7.20 6.97
CA ALA A 80 0.38 -7.46 5.96
C ALA A 80 -0.92 -7.99 6.60
N HIS A 81 -0.82 -8.95 7.50
CA HIS A 81 -1.99 -9.50 8.21
C HIS A 81 -2.67 -8.44 9.07
N ARG A 82 -1.89 -7.61 9.76
CA ARG A 82 -2.40 -6.49 10.55
C ARG A 82 -3.16 -5.50 9.67
N ALA A 83 -2.60 -5.12 8.52
CA ALA A 83 -3.22 -4.19 7.57
C ALA A 83 -4.49 -4.75 6.96
N MET A 84 -4.49 -6.02 6.53
CA MET A 84 -5.68 -6.68 5.98
C MET A 84 -6.82 -6.69 7.00
N LEU A 85 -6.52 -7.05 8.24
CA LEU A 85 -7.53 -7.09 9.30
C LEU A 85 -8.05 -5.69 9.63
N HIS A 86 -7.15 -4.72 9.78
CA HIS A 86 -7.52 -3.36 10.18
C HIS A 86 -8.30 -2.60 9.09
N GLU A 87 -7.88 -2.73 7.83
CA GLU A 87 -8.47 -1.96 6.73
C GLU A 87 -9.64 -2.68 6.07
N LEU A 88 -9.54 -3.99 5.88
CA LEU A 88 -10.49 -4.78 5.10
C LEU A 88 -11.28 -5.83 5.89
N GLY A 89 -10.90 -6.08 7.14
CA GLY A 89 -11.56 -7.09 7.98
C GLY A 89 -11.40 -8.51 7.46
N VAL A 90 -10.31 -8.81 6.75
CA VAL A 90 -10.08 -10.11 6.12
C VAL A 90 -8.72 -10.69 6.49
N TYR A 91 -8.57 -11.97 6.23
CA TYR A 91 -7.31 -12.68 6.33
C TYR A 91 -7.04 -13.46 5.03
N SER A 92 -5.81 -13.42 4.57
CA SER A 92 -5.32 -14.26 3.49
C SER A 92 -3.85 -14.58 3.73
N ASN A 93 -3.44 -15.77 3.35
CA ASN A 93 -2.02 -16.06 3.25
C ASN A 93 -1.42 -15.22 2.13
N VAL A 94 -0.31 -14.57 2.40
CA VAL A 94 0.39 -13.74 1.43
C VAL A 94 1.83 -14.20 1.30
N LYS A 95 2.40 -13.94 0.12
CA LYS A 95 3.82 -14.19 -0.14
C LYS A 95 4.43 -12.97 -0.79
N GLU A 96 5.69 -12.72 -0.50
CA GLU A 96 6.44 -11.65 -1.14
C GLU A 96 6.72 -12.00 -2.61
N LEU A 97 6.39 -11.10 -3.50
CA LEU A 97 6.60 -11.24 -4.94
C LEU A 97 7.80 -10.43 -5.42
N ALA A 98 7.98 -9.24 -4.89
CA ALA A 98 9.00 -8.30 -5.34
C ALA A 98 9.22 -7.20 -4.30
N VAL A 99 10.26 -6.40 -4.50
CA VAL A 99 10.50 -5.15 -3.78
C VAL A 99 10.60 -4.03 -4.80
N VAL A 100 9.89 -2.93 -4.55
CA VAL A 100 9.87 -1.76 -5.42
C VAL A 100 10.26 -0.53 -4.60
N ARG A 101 11.26 0.22 -5.07
CA ARG A 101 11.58 1.53 -4.49
C ARG A 101 10.88 2.60 -5.29
N TYR A 102 10.17 3.49 -4.62
CA TYR A 102 9.53 4.61 -5.29
C TYR A 102 9.49 5.85 -4.40
N GLU A 103 9.28 6.97 -5.05
CA GLU A 103 9.14 8.27 -4.42
C GLU A 103 7.93 8.97 -5.05
N ALA A 104 7.07 9.54 -4.22
CA ALA A 104 5.92 10.31 -4.68
C ALA A 104 5.52 11.34 -3.64
N THR A 105 5.17 12.55 -4.09
CA THR A 105 4.72 13.64 -3.21
C THR A 105 3.25 13.92 -3.47
N ASP A 106 2.48 14.02 -2.39
CA ASP A 106 1.08 14.44 -2.45
C ASP A 106 1.03 15.95 -2.74
N PRO A 107 0.47 16.36 -3.89
CA PRO A 107 0.41 17.80 -4.23
C PRO A 107 -0.53 18.60 -3.34
N VAL A 108 -1.44 17.93 -2.62
CA VAL A 108 -2.41 18.59 -1.73
C VAL A 108 -1.79 18.88 -0.36
N THR A 109 -1.11 17.90 0.25
CA THR A 109 -0.60 18.00 1.62
C THR A 109 0.90 18.26 1.70
N GLY A 110 1.66 17.99 0.62
CA GLY A 110 3.11 18.08 0.61
C GLY A 110 3.83 16.89 1.25
N HIS A 111 3.08 15.89 1.75
CA HIS A 111 3.70 14.68 2.29
C HIS A 111 4.36 13.87 1.17
N THR A 112 5.51 13.30 1.46
CA THR A 112 6.29 12.50 0.49
C THR A 112 6.41 11.06 0.94
N GLU A 113 6.11 10.15 0.01
CA GLU A 113 6.41 8.74 0.14
C GLU A 113 7.80 8.46 -0.43
N ARG A 114 8.70 7.94 0.39
CA ARG A 114 9.98 7.36 -0.03
C ARG A 114 10.07 5.96 0.53
N GLU A 115 9.63 4.99 -0.25
CA GLU A 115 9.40 3.65 0.24
C GLU A 115 10.28 2.59 -0.41
N HIS A 116 10.83 1.73 0.43
CA HIS A 116 11.34 0.42 0.07
C HIS A 116 10.19 -0.55 0.31
N ASP A 117 9.39 -0.77 -0.73
CA ASP A 117 8.06 -1.35 -0.65
C ASP A 117 8.08 -2.83 -1.01
N HIS A 118 7.77 -3.67 -0.02
CA HIS A 118 7.62 -5.12 -0.21
C HIS A 118 6.24 -5.42 -0.78
N ILE A 119 6.20 -6.00 -1.97
CA ILE A 119 4.97 -6.33 -2.67
C ILE A 119 4.56 -7.76 -2.33
N LEU A 120 3.41 -7.89 -1.71
CA LEU A 120 2.87 -9.18 -1.24
C LEU A 120 1.59 -9.50 -2.01
N ILE A 121 1.43 -10.77 -2.39
CA ILE A 121 0.24 -11.22 -3.10
C ILE A 121 -0.47 -12.33 -2.32
N GLY A 122 -1.78 -12.37 -2.43
CA GLY A 122 -2.63 -13.42 -1.88
C GLY A 122 -3.93 -13.60 -2.65
N VAL A 123 -4.62 -14.68 -2.34
CA VAL A 123 -5.96 -14.95 -2.89
C VAL A 123 -6.97 -14.77 -1.77
N LEU A 124 -7.99 -13.97 -2.02
CA LEU A 124 -9.05 -13.69 -1.06
C LEU A 124 -10.32 -14.45 -1.48
N THR A 125 -10.87 -15.23 -0.54
CA THR A 125 -12.08 -16.02 -0.76
C THR A 125 -13.28 -15.52 0.04
N GLU A 126 -13.06 -14.59 0.97
CA GLU A 126 -14.11 -14.02 1.81
C GLU A 126 -14.44 -12.58 1.40
N GLU A 127 -15.65 -12.14 1.73
CA GLU A 127 -16.08 -10.78 1.45
C GLU A 127 -15.41 -9.79 2.43
N PRO A 128 -14.80 -8.71 1.92
CA PRO A 128 -14.26 -7.68 2.78
C PRO A 128 -15.35 -6.93 3.57
N ASN A 129 -15.01 -6.63 4.81
CA ASN A 129 -15.79 -5.72 5.66
C ASN A 129 -14.86 -4.57 6.05
N PHE A 130 -14.77 -3.59 5.19
CA PHE A 130 -13.77 -2.54 5.33
C PHE A 130 -14.09 -1.53 6.45
N ASN A 131 -13.03 -1.02 7.05
CA ASN A 131 -13.07 -0.01 8.10
C ASN A 131 -13.27 1.38 7.45
N PRO A 132 -14.42 2.05 7.68
CA PRO A 132 -14.70 3.32 7.00
C PRO A 132 -13.78 4.47 7.40
N SER A 133 -13.05 4.37 8.51
CA SER A 133 -12.04 5.37 8.87
C SER A 133 -10.76 5.26 8.01
N GLU A 134 -10.55 4.13 7.37
CA GLU A 134 -9.38 3.88 6.51
C GLU A 134 -9.74 3.81 5.03
N VAL A 135 -10.90 3.23 4.71
CA VAL A 135 -11.34 2.90 3.36
C VAL A 135 -12.77 3.39 3.16
N GLN A 136 -13.04 4.09 2.06
CA GLN A 136 -14.42 4.54 1.78
C GLN A 136 -15.14 3.72 0.73
N ALA A 137 -14.43 2.97 -0.11
CA ALA A 137 -15.02 2.09 -1.12
C ALA A 137 -14.01 1.00 -1.52
N ILE A 138 -14.54 -0.10 -2.02
CA ILE A 138 -13.74 -1.19 -2.62
C ILE A 138 -14.38 -1.61 -3.92
N ARG A 139 -13.59 -2.18 -4.84
CA ARG A 139 -14.09 -2.88 -6.02
C ARG A 139 -13.09 -3.88 -6.55
N TRP A 140 -13.61 -4.89 -7.24
CA TRP A 140 -12.82 -5.90 -7.94
C TRP A 140 -12.63 -5.48 -9.39
N VAL A 141 -11.40 -5.51 -9.89
CA VAL A 141 -11.07 -5.05 -11.25
C VAL A 141 -10.11 -6.03 -11.93
N SER A 142 -10.24 -6.20 -13.24
CA SER A 142 -9.21 -6.89 -14.00
C SER A 142 -7.96 -6.01 -14.09
N LEU A 143 -6.78 -6.62 -14.14
CA LEU A 143 -5.54 -5.85 -14.28
C LEU A 143 -5.50 -5.03 -15.57
N ASN A 144 -5.98 -5.60 -16.67
CA ASN A 144 -6.04 -4.87 -17.94
C ASN A 144 -6.99 -3.67 -17.87
N GLY A 145 -8.17 -3.86 -17.29
CA GLY A 145 -9.12 -2.77 -17.07
C GLY A 145 -8.56 -1.67 -16.19
N LEU A 146 -7.88 -2.06 -15.11
CA LEU A 146 -7.24 -1.10 -14.20
C LEU A 146 -6.16 -0.27 -14.89
N ARG A 147 -5.31 -0.91 -15.71
CA ARG A 147 -4.28 -0.18 -16.48
C ARG A 147 -4.89 0.85 -17.43
N ILE A 148 -5.98 0.50 -18.11
CA ILE A 148 -6.70 1.41 -19.00
C ILE A 148 -7.27 2.59 -18.20
N GLU A 149 -7.91 2.33 -17.07
CA GLU A 149 -8.46 3.37 -16.21
C GLU A 149 -7.38 4.35 -15.72
N ILE A 150 -6.23 3.81 -15.30
CA ILE A 150 -5.11 4.64 -14.84
C ILE A 150 -4.58 5.53 -15.96
N GLU A 151 -4.49 5.01 -17.20
CA GLU A 151 -4.08 5.82 -18.34
C GLU A 151 -5.06 6.94 -18.66
N GLN A 152 -6.35 6.67 -18.54
CA GLN A 152 -7.41 7.63 -18.84
C GLN A 152 -7.61 8.67 -17.74
N GLN A 153 -7.48 8.28 -16.48
CA GLN A 153 -7.76 9.13 -15.32
C GLN A 153 -6.70 8.93 -14.20
N PRO A 154 -5.43 9.24 -14.49
CA PRO A 154 -4.34 8.98 -13.53
C PRO A 154 -4.52 9.71 -12.19
N GLU A 155 -5.20 10.85 -12.18
CA GLU A 155 -5.45 11.66 -11.00
C GLU A 155 -6.35 10.97 -9.96
N LYS A 156 -7.04 9.91 -10.33
CA LYS A 156 -7.91 9.15 -9.42
C LYS A 156 -7.17 8.06 -8.64
N PHE A 157 -5.92 7.82 -8.98
CA PHE A 157 -5.15 6.69 -8.44
C PHE A 157 -3.93 7.18 -7.65
N ALA A 158 -3.64 6.46 -6.57
CA ALA A 158 -2.41 6.69 -5.82
C ALA A 158 -1.20 6.48 -6.73
N PRO A 159 -0.19 7.36 -6.67
CA PRO A 159 0.92 7.33 -7.62
C PRO A 159 1.76 6.06 -7.58
N TRP A 160 1.83 5.37 -6.44
CA TRP A 160 2.56 4.11 -6.35
C TRP A 160 1.91 2.97 -7.14
N LEU A 161 0.59 3.00 -7.35
CA LEU A 161 -0.11 1.92 -8.04
C LEU A 161 0.38 1.72 -9.47
N PRO A 162 0.41 2.74 -10.36
CA PRO A 162 0.97 2.56 -11.69
C PRO A 162 2.47 2.23 -11.69
N ILE A 163 3.23 2.75 -10.73
CA ILE A 163 4.66 2.43 -10.59
C ILE A 163 4.84 0.93 -10.34
N ILE A 164 4.11 0.38 -9.39
CA ILE A 164 4.17 -1.05 -9.06
C ILE A 164 3.69 -1.91 -10.24
N LEU A 165 2.58 -1.54 -10.87
CA LEU A 165 2.02 -2.30 -11.99
C LEU A 165 2.96 -2.35 -13.21
N LYS A 166 3.86 -1.38 -13.37
CA LYS A 166 4.87 -1.37 -14.43
C LYS A 166 6.07 -2.24 -14.11
N GLN A 167 6.46 -2.32 -12.85
CA GLN A 167 7.68 -2.99 -12.42
C GLN A 167 7.48 -4.45 -12.04
N VAL A 168 6.27 -4.82 -11.63
CA VAL A 168 5.97 -6.15 -11.11
C VAL A 168 5.05 -6.89 -12.06
N SER A 169 5.39 -8.14 -12.37
CA SER A 169 4.53 -9.02 -13.16
C SER A 169 3.62 -9.81 -12.22
N PHE A 170 2.33 -9.51 -12.28
CA PHE A 170 1.29 -10.27 -11.58
C PHE A 170 0.75 -11.32 -12.54
N SER A 171 1.48 -12.39 -12.74
CA SER A 171 1.02 -13.48 -13.59
C SER A 171 -0.01 -14.34 -12.85
N SER A 172 -1.05 -14.65 -13.54
CA SER A 172 -2.05 -15.62 -13.11
C SER A 172 -1.49 -17.02 -12.99
#